data_490ab382f3136e2547f86f54b8f14082
#
_entry.id   490ab382f3136e2547f86f54b8f14082
#
_cell.length_a   1.000
_cell.length_b   1.000
_cell.length_c   1.000
_cell.angle_alpha   90.00
_cell.angle_beta   90.00
_cell.angle_gamma   90.00
#
_symmetry.space_group_name_H-M   'P 1'
#
loop_
_entity.id
_entity.type
_entity.pdbx_description
1 polymer ?
#
loop_
_entity_poly.entity_id
_entity_poly.type
_entity_poly.pdbx_seq_one_letter_code
_entity_poly.pdbx_strand_id
1 'polypeptide(L)'
;MKKLIFGAVAAAIGLFSLPGAASAQTQEAAWLDDNLSVRKEIVLKPGADGAGLDAKTATFPFVLRLSTQTFAFDDVKPDGSDLRVAGPKGERVDHYVENFDPKSGLATVWVKGVGLDPASSQTYHLYYQGDVASTANPAGVFDASEVLALDFSGSPVKDRTRNNNSVSTVPTSAGFAGQSAAFSGKEVLRIAGSSSLNIGGRPFTFMAWVKPGAAGNGSLVDRAGSFSISLAGLTPVATVGGVQIPSTAALKASSWNHVALVVRSDGRAELFVNGAPAGAGSAALPAQQGDIVVGQGFVGQIDNLRFAAADRSAGYVQAVARSDNGRGLVTFGAEQERSGHFELGYFVTVIKSVTIEGWLVIALCGILLVLAIRVMIQKFGMLKRIEAENGQFEKAYAAEAQLDGAALGEHAEKTPSSTLSQLYQAGLLEVANRSQAGRARFTAPAIEALKARIDAVSSNQAYSLSDKLVILTLSIAGGPFLGLLGTVVGVMITFAAIAAQGNVNVNAIAPGVAAALLATAAGLAVAIPALFGYNLIVTRIKRINAANRSFADALVARIAEEYGA
;
A
#
# COMPACT_ATOMS: atom_id res chain seq x y z
N MET A 1 15.83 -24.14 11.79
CA MET A 1 14.44 -24.46 11.48
C MET A 1 13.65 -23.28 10.88
N LYS A 2 13.73 -22.04 11.39
CA LYS A 2 13.00 -20.87 10.82
C LYS A 2 13.35 -20.53 9.36
N LYS A 3 14.59 -20.72 8.90
CA LYS A 3 15.02 -20.42 7.52
C LYS A 3 14.59 -21.46 6.45
N LEU A 4 14.30 -22.69 6.84
CA LEU A 4 13.86 -23.75 5.90
C LEU A 4 12.34 -23.69 5.60
N ILE A 5 11.54 -23.19 6.53
CA ILE A 5 10.09 -23.02 6.35
C ILE A 5 9.79 -21.84 5.41
N PHE A 6 10.61 -20.77 5.47
CA PHE A 6 10.47 -19.60 4.58
C PHE A 6 10.72 -19.93 3.09
N GLY A 7 11.66 -20.84 2.79
CA GLY A 7 11.97 -21.21 1.42
C GLY A 7 10.88 -22.03 0.73
N ALA A 8 10.14 -22.87 1.47
CA ALA A 8 9.12 -23.73 0.92
C ALA A 8 7.79 -22.99 0.62
N VAL A 9 7.47 -21.95 1.39
CA VAL A 9 6.28 -21.12 1.17
C VAL A 9 6.49 -20.16 0.00
N ALA A 10 7.70 -19.60 -0.16
CA ALA A 10 8.03 -18.73 -1.29
C ALA A 10 8.04 -19.48 -2.64
N ALA A 11 8.44 -20.76 -2.67
CA ALA A 11 8.44 -21.56 -3.88
C ALA A 11 7.04 -21.99 -4.36
N ALA A 12 6.06 -22.05 -3.46
CA ALA A 12 4.67 -22.41 -3.80
C ALA A 12 3.86 -21.23 -4.38
N ILE A 13 4.26 -19.99 -4.08
CA ILE A 13 3.58 -18.77 -4.54
C ILE A 13 4.13 -18.32 -5.93
N GLY A 14 5.35 -18.70 -6.28
CA GLY A 14 6.00 -18.30 -7.54
C GLY A 14 5.50 -18.99 -8.83
N LEU A 15 4.53 -19.91 -8.76
CA LEU A 15 4.08 -20.74 -9.91
C LEU A 15 2.75 -20.29 -10.55
N PHE A 16 2.17 -19.16 -10.15
CA PHE A 16 0.94 -18.62 -10.74
C PHE A 16 1.13 -17.24 -11.38
N SER A 17 2.11 -17.08 -12.26
CA SER A 17 2.08 -16.01 -13.25
C SER A 17 1.53 -16.54 -14.57
N LEU A 18 0.20 -16.45 -14.72
CA LEU A 18 -0.45 -16.53 -16.02
C LEU A 18 -0.13 -15.25 -16.81
N PRO A 19 0.21 -15.30 -18.10
CA PRO A 19 0.33 -14.11 -18.92
C PRO A 19 -1.08 -13.54 -19.13
N GLY A 20 -1.44 -12.52 -18.34
CA GLY A 20 -2.65 -11.75 -18.49
C GLY A 20 -2.55 -10.82 -19.70
N ALA A 21 -3.68 -10.66 -20.37
CA ALA A 21 -3.92 -9.81 -21.50
C ALA A 21 -3.27 -8.42 -21.36
N ALA A 22 -2.69 -7.94 -22.46
CA ALA A 22 -2.16 -6.60 -22.60
C ALA A 22 -3.30 -5.56 -22.42
N SER A 23 -3.49 -5.09 -21.20
CA SER A 23 -4.18 -3.83 -20.95
C SER A 23 -3.19 -2.71 -21.26
N ALA A 24 -3.65 -1.71 -22.02
CA ALA A 24 -2.89 -0.52 -22.33
C ALA A 24 -2.26 0.05 -21.06
N GLN A 25 -0.93 -0.01 -20.96
CA GLN A 25 -0.17 0.65 -19.90
C GLN A 25 -0.36 2.16 -20.10
N THR A 26 -1.27 2.77 -19.36
CA THR A 26 -1.13 4.17 -18.97
C THR A 26 0.22 4.24 -18.26
N GLN A 27 1.16 4.97 -18.83
CA GLN A 27 2.49 5.20 -18.28
C GLN A 27 2.30 5.79 -16.87
N GLU A 28 2.43 4.95 -15.86
CA GLU A 28 2.28 5.35 -14.45
C GLU A 28 3.36 6.41 -14.18
N ALA A 29 2.94 7.61 -13.76
CA ALA A 29 3.90 8.66 -13.43
C ALA A 29 4.91 8.14 -12.41
N ALA A 30 6.19 8.35 -12.68
CA ALA A 30 7.28 7.88 -11.83
C ALA A 30 7.07 8.33 -10.38
N TRP A 31 7.34 7.46 -9.42
CA TRP A 31 7.25 7.79 -8.00
C TRP A 31 8.33 8.79 -7.62
N LEU A 32 7.96 9.74 -6.76
CA LEU A 32 8.87 10.80 -6.30
C LEU A 32 10.03 10.24 -5.44
N ASP A 33 9.75 9.18 -4.66
CA ASP A 33 10.71 8.53 -3.76
C ASP A 33 10.35 7.04 -3.65
N ASP A 34 11.33 6.18 -3.90
CA ASP A 34 11.13 4.73 -3.88
C ASP A 34 10.91 4.14 -2.49
N ASN A 35 11.21 4.91 -1.45
CA ASN A 35 11.03 4.51 -0.06
C ASN A 35 9.65 4.89 0.51
N LEU A 36 8.77 5.49 -0.31
CA LEU A 36 7.40 5.83 0.06
C LEU A 36 6.44 4.90 -0.68
N SER A 37 5.48 4.31 0.03
CA SER A 37 4.60 3.27 -0.52
C SER A 37 3.22 3.76 -0.91
N VAL A 38 2.80 4.93 -0.44
CA VAL A 38 1.47 5.48 -0.71
C VAL A 38 1.58 6.89 -1.29
N ARG A 39 0.73 7.19 -2.27
CA ARG A 39 0.51 8.56 -2.75
C ARG A 39 -0.97 8.88 -2.83
N LYS A 40 -1.32 10.10 -2.46
CA LYS A 40 -2.67 10.64 -2.55
C LYS A 40 -2.72 11.77 -3.54
N GLU A 41 -3.67 11.71 -4.46
CA GLU A 41 -3.90 12.77 -5.42
C GLU A 41 -4.51 14.00 -4.74
N ILE A 42 -4.02 15.18 -5.10
CA ILE A 42 -4.50 16.48 -4.66
C ILE A 42 -4.77 17.31 -5.91
N VAL A 43 -6.01 17.71 -6.11
CA VAL A 43 -6.39 18.51 -7.28
C VAL A 43 -6.73 19.93 -6.84
N LEU A 44 -6.01 20.90 -7.42
CA LEU A 44 -6.34 22.30 -7.30
C LEU A 44 -7.30 22.68 -8.43
N LYS A 45 -8.50 23.15 -8.07
CA LYS A 45 -9.57 23.57 -8.96
C LYS A 45 -9.76 25.09 -8.91
N PRO A 46 -9.06 25.86 -9.74
CA PRO A 46 -9.16 27.31 -9.71
C PRO A 46 -10.41 27.85 -10.42
N GLY A 47 -11.03 27.10 -11.33
CA GLY A 47 -12.18 27.52 -12.13
C GLY A 47 -13.49 27.59 -11.36
N ALA A 48 -14.58 27.79 -12.10
CA ALA A 48 -15.95 27.96 -11.56
C ALA A 48 -16.47 26.72 -10.82
N ASP A 49 -15.96 25.54 -11.15
CA ASP A 49 -16.25 24.25 -10.48
C ASP A 49 -15.49 24.08 -9.15
N GLY A 50 -14.67 25.06 -8.76
CA GLY A 50 -13.84 25.05 -7.57
C GLY A 50 -13.81 26.41 -6.87
N ALA A 51 -12.64 27.06 -6.88
CA ALA A 51 -12.42 28.34 -6.19
C ALA A 51 -13.08 29.55 -6.85
N GLY A 52 -13.43 29.46 -8.13
CA GLY A 52 -14.02 30.55 -8.89
C GLY A 52 -13.07 31.75 -8.98
N LEU A 53 -11.80 31.53 -9.33
CA LEU A 53 -10.83 32.61 -9.52
C LEU A 53 -11.10 33.36 -10.81
N ASP A 54 -11.03 34.69 -10.75
CA ASP A 54 -11.29 35.57 -11.89
C ASP A 54 -10.05 35.78 -12.77
N ALA A 55 -8.85 35.50 -12.26
CA ALA A 55 -7.59 35.77 -12.94
C ALA A 55 -6.50 34.77 -12.59
N LYS A 56 -5.49 34.66 -13.47
CA LYS A 56 -4.28 33.87 -13.20
C LYS A 56 -3.54 34.41 -11.98
N THR A 57 -2.94 33.50 -11.22
CA THR A 57 -2.10 33.85 -10.06
C THR A 57 -0.63 33.56 -10.34
N ALA A 58 0.26 34.28 -9.66
CA ALA A 58 1.65 33.87 -9.51
C ALA A 58 1.75 32.65 -8.58
N THR A 59 2.98 32.15 -8.39
CA THR A 59 3.31 31.16 -7.34
C THR A 59 2.79 31.63 -5.99
N PHE A 60 2.09 30.77 -5.26
CA PHE A 60 1.50 31.10 -3.95
C PHE A 60 1.56 29.88 -3.03
N PRO A 61 1.65 30.06 -1.72
CA PRO A 61 1.52 28.97 -0.78
C PRO A 61 0.05 28.55 -0.63
N PHE A 62 -0.23 27.25 -0.60
CA PHE A 62 -1.54 26.72 -0.30
C PHE A 62 -1.49 25.73 0.85
N VAL A 63 -2.65 25.50 1.47
CA VAL A 63 -2.80 24.68 2.68
C VAL A 63 -3.54 23.40 2.36
N LEU A 64 -2.95 22.26 2.76
CA LEU A 64 -3.64 20.98 2.82
C LEU A 64 -4.18 20.78 4.24
N ARG A 65 -5.48 20.64 4.36
CA ARG A 65 -6.15 20.27 5.61
C ARG A 65 -6.52 18.81 5.55
N LEU A 66 -5.73 17.98 6.22
CA LEU A 66 -5.95 16.55 6.30
C LEU A 66 -6.87 16.23 7.46
N SER A 67 -7.81 15.33 7.24
CA SER A 67 -8.73 14.82 8.24
C SER A 67 -8.89 13.32 8.10
N THR A 68 -9.43 12.64 9.11
CA THR A 68 -9.70 11.19 9.05
C THR A 68 -10.60 10.76 7.89
N GLN A 69 -11.36 11.70 7.29
CA GLN A 69 -12.17 11.43 6.09
C GLN A 69 -11.35 11.45 4.80
N THR A 70 -10.20 12.11 4.81
CA THR A 70 -9.39 12.34 3.61
C THR A 70 -8.00 11.73 3.69
N PHE A 71 -7.57 11.25 4.86
CA PHE A 71 -6.19 10.82 5.09
C PHE A 71 -6.09 9.77 6.20
N ALA A 72 -5.28 8.73 5.99
CA ALA A 72 -5.00 7.67 6.95
C ALA A 72 -3.81 8.07 7.84
N PHE A 73 -4.09 8.49 9.08
CA PHE A 73 -3.07 8.95 10.02
C PHE A 73 -2.23 7.82 10.63
N ASP A 74 -2.76 6.58 10.66
CA ASP A 74 -2.10 5.43 11.30
C ASP A 74 -0.87 4.96 10.52
N ASP A 75 -0.79 5.31 9.24
CA ASP A 75 0.28 4.86 8.33
C ASP A 75 1.40 5.90 8.14
N VAL A 76 1.43 6.95 8.93
CA VAL A 76 2.35 8.09 8.83
C VAL A 76 3.12 8.26 10.12
N LYS A 77 4.36 8.77 10.06
CA LYS A 77 5.11 9.10 11.27
C LYS A 77 4.33 10.05 12.17
N PRO A 78 4.40 9.92 13.50
CA PRO A 78 3.56 10.68 14.43
C PRO A 78 3.67 12.21 14.33
N ASP A 79 4.73 12.71 13.69
CA ASP A 79 5.00 14.13 13.44
C ASP A 79 4.80 14.54 11.97
N GLY A 80 4.39 13.60 11.09
CA GLY A 80 4.24 13.83 9.66
C GLY A 80 5.57 14.07 8.92
N SER A 81 6.70 13.70 9.50
CA SER A 81 8.04 13.95 8.92
C SER A 81 8.34 13.16 7.65
N ASP A 82 7.58 12.10 7.38
CA ASP A 82 7.66 11.29 6.16
C ASP A 82 6.80 11.81 4.99
N LEU A 83 6.03 12.88 5.19
CA LEU A 83 5.27 13.50 4.11
C LEU A 83 6.19 14.11 3.05
N ARG A 84 5.82 13.93 1.77
CA ARG A 84 6.47 14.53 0.60
C ARG A 84 5.40 15.01 -0.36
N VAL A 85 5.68 16.10 -1.06
CA VAL A 85 4.76 16.64 -2.06
C VAL A 85 5.44 16.70 -3.41
N ALA A 86 4.77 16.17 -4.43
CA ALA A 86 5.13 16.36 -5.83
C ALA A 86 4.19 17.38 -6.49
N GLY A 87 4.77 18.27 -7.28
CA GLY A 87 4.05 19.24 -8.08
C GLY A 87 3.44 18.66 -9.36
N PRO A 88 2.78 19.48 -10.17
CA PRO A 88 2.05 19.03 -11.36
C PRO A 88 2.90 18.36 -12.44
N LYS A 89 4.21 18.55 -12.43
CA LYS A 89 5.16 17.91 -13.35
C LYS A 89 5.88 16.71 -12.73
N GLY A 90 5.47 16.29 -11.52
CA GLY A 90 6.13 15.23 -10.76
C GLY A 90 7.40 15.70 -10.01
N GLU A 91 7.72 16.98 -10.05
CA GLU A 91 8.85 17.56 -9.31
C GLU A 91 8.58 17.64 -7.82
N ARG A 92 9.63 17.50 -6.99
CA ARG A 92 9.51 17.74 -5.55
C ARG A 92 9.27 19.22 -5.29
N VAL A 93 8.24 19.52 -4.48
CA VAL A 93 7.95 20.89 -4.06
C VAL A 93 8.20 21.09 -2.56
N ASP A 94 8.60 22.30 -2.18
CA ASP A 94 8.80 22.66 -0.79
C ASP A 94 7.48 22.61 -0.03
N HIS A 95 7.53 22.07 1.19
CA HIS A 95 6.41 21.98 2.10
C HIS A 95 6.89 22.00 3.55
N TYR A 96 5.99 22.24 4.47
CA TYR A 96 6.21 21.98 5.90
C TYR A 96 4.90 21.63 6.60
N VAL A 97 5.02 20.89 7.68
CA VAL A 97 3.90 20.54 8.56
C VAL A 97 3.78 21.60 9.64
N GLU A 98 2.67 22.32 9.66
CA GLU A 98 2.36 23.30 10.69
C GLU A 98 1.84 22.59 11.97
N ASN A 99 0.92 21.67 11.78
CA ASN A 99 0.33 20.85 12.84
C ASN A 99 0.08 19.44 12.34
N PHE A 100 0.37 18.44 13.16
CA PHE A 100 0.08 17.04 12.89
C PHE A 100 -0.38 16.37 14.19
N ASP A 101 -1.66 16.08 14.30
CA ASP A 101 -2.25 15.44 15.47
C ASP A 101 -3.04 14.20 15.06
N PRO A 102 -2.41 13.01 15.06
CA PRO A 102 -3.09 11.76 14.74
C PRO A 102 -4.23 11.42 15.70
N LYS A 103 -4.18 11.90 16.96
CA LYS A 103 -5.22 11.60 17.96
C LYS A 103 -6.52 12.33 17.66
N SER A 104 -6.43 13.58 17.24
CA SER A 104 -7.62 14.36 16.80
C SER A 104 -7.95 14.08 15.33
N GLY A 105 -7.07 13.39 14.59
CA GLY A 105 -7.23 13.10 13.17
C GLY A 105 -7.19 14.36 12.30
N LEU A 106 -6.35 15.32 12.66
CA LEU A 106 -6.21 16.60 11.96
C LEU A 106 -4.74 16.93 11.69
N ALA A 107 -4.46 17.38 10.47
CA ALA A 107 -3.15 17.94 10.14
C ALA A 107 -3.28 19.12 9.17
N THR A 108 -2.31 20.03 9.26
CA THR A 108 -2.16 21.20 8.39
C THR A 108 -0.78 21.18 7.76
N VAL A 109 -0.74 21.11 6.43
CA VAL A 109 0.50 21.07 5.66
C VAL A 109 0.52 22.23 4.67
N TRP A 110 1.54 23.06 4.76
CA TRP A 110 1.80 24.15 3.82
C TRP A 110 2.61 23.65 2.64
N VAL A 111 2.19 24.01 1.44
CA VAL A 111 2.82 23.56 0.19
C VAL A 111 3.06 24.76 -0.73
N LYS A 112 4.23 24.77 -1.36
CA LYS A 112 4.54 25.72 -2.44
C LYS A 112 3.72 25.39 -3.68
N GLY A 113 2.76 26.25 -4.01
CA GLY A 113 1.99 26.12 -5.23
C GLY A 113 2.66 26.82 -6.41
N VAL A 114 2.52 26.27 -7.59
CA VAL A 114 2.79 27.01 -8.85
C VAL A 114 1.63 27.93 -9.16
N GLY A 115 1.82 28.87 -10.08
CA GLY A 115 0.75 29.80 -10.48
C GLY A 115 -0.47 29.07 -11.03
N LEU A 116 -1.66 29.54 -10.70
CA LEU A 116 -2.94 28.96 -11.15
C LEU A 116 -3.47 29.68 -12.39
N ASP A 117 -4.07 28.90 -13.28
CA ASP A 117 -4.88 29.38 -14.39
C ASP A 117 -6.33 28.95 -14.16
N PRO A 118 -7.30 29.88 -14.09
CA PRO A 118 -8.73 29.52 -13.92
C PRO A 118 -9.27 28.52 -14.94
N ALA A 119 -8.62 28.46 -16.13
CA ALA A 119 -9.04 27.55 -17.20
C ALA A 119 -8.53 26.10 -17.02
N SER A 120 -7.66 25.82 -16.06
CA SER A 120 -7.04 24.50 -15.90
C SER A 120 -6.82 24.09 -14.44
N SER A 121 -7.23 22.86 -14.12
CA SER A 121 -6.89 22.25 -12.83
C SER A 121 -5.44 21.78 -12.81
N GLN A 122 -4.86 21.65 -11.62
CA GLN A 122 -3.50 21.17 -11.41
C GLN A 122 -3.52 20.01 -10.42
N THR A 123 -2.79 18.96 -10.74
CA THR A 123 -2.69 17.77 -9.89
C THR A 123 -1.34 17.75 -9.19
N TYR A 124 -1.38 17.67 -7.87
CA TYR A 124 -0.27 17.40 -6.97
C TYR A 124 -0.42 16.00 -6.38
N HIS A 125 0.64 15.47 -5.82
CA HIS A 125 0.59 14.20 -5.09
C HIS A 125 1.25 14.34 -3.72
N LEU A 126 0.54 13.92 -2.67
CA LEU A 126 1.07 13.77 -1.34
C LEU A 126 1.53 12.33 -1.15
N TYR A 127 2.83 12.13 -0.92
CA TYR A 127 3.45 10.83 -0.66
C TYR A 127 3.69 10.65 0.82
N TYR A 128 3.52 9.44 1.33
CA TYR A 128 3.70 9.08 2.73
C TYR A 128 3.91 7.58 2.91
N GLN A 129 4.01 7.14 4.18
CA GLN A 129 4.25 5.77 4.57
C GLN A 129 5.64 5.28 4.12
N GLY A 130 6.66 5.72 4.86
CA GLY A 130 8.04 5.28 4.63
C GLY A 130 9.00 5.72 5.73
N ASP A 131 10.11 5.01 5.86
CA ASP A 131 11.17 5.40 6.78
C ASP A 131 12.15 6.36 6.11
N VAL A 132 11.72 7.60 5.95
CA VAL A 132 12.50 8.66 5.31
C VAL A 132 12.74 9.82 6.28
N ALA A 133 13.87 10.53 6.11
CA ALA A 133 14.18 11.73 6.89
C ALA A 133 13.29 12.91 6.44
N SER A 134 12.94 13.83 7.36
CA SER A 134 12.15 15.01 7.01
C SER A 134 12.82 15.86 5.92
N THR A 135 12.00 16.36 4.98
CA THR A 135 12.42 17.34 3.96
C THR A 135 11.66 18.66 4.10
N ALA A 136 11.08 18.91 5.27
CA ALA A 136 10.37 20.15 5.54
C ALA A 136 11.26 21.38 5.33
N ASN A 137 10.77 22.30 4.51
CA ASN A 137 11.47 23.55 4.18
C ASN A 137 10.49 24.73 4.24
N PRO A 138 10.16 25.25 5.44
CA PRO A 138 9.22 26.36 5.58
C PRO A 138 9.61 27.57 4.72
N ALA A 139 10.89 27.94 4.72
CA ALA A 139 11.41 29.09 3.97
C ALA A 139 11.29 28.94 2.45
N GLY A 140 11.26 27.70 1.95
CA GLY A 140 11.11 27.41 0.53
C GLY A 140 9.66 27.50 0.03
N VAL A 141 8.67 27.37 0.93
CA VAL A 141 7.24 27.45 0.60
C VAL A 141 6.85 28.85 0.13
N PHE A 142 7.47 29.88 0.70
CA PHE A 142 7.20 31.27 0.38
C PHE A 142 8.15 31.79 -0.70
N ASP A 143 7.66 32.63 -1.61
CA ASP A 143 8.50 33.26 -2.61
C ASP A 143 9.41 34.35 -2.02
N ALA A 144 10.31 34.87 -2.81
CA ALA A 144 11.31 35.86 -2.34
C ALA A 144 10.70 37.18 -1.90
N SER A 145 9.51 37.52 -2.37
CA SER A 145 8.84 38.77 -1.99
C SER A 145 8.01 38.63 -0.71
N GLU A 146 7.71 37.41 -0.25
CA GLU A 146 7.13 37.19 1.07
C GLU A 146 8.20 37.42 2.13
N VAL A 147 8.10 38.51 2.86
CA VAL A 147 9.12 38.95 3.82
C VAL A 147 8.81 38.60 5.26
N LEU A 148 7.56 38.21 5.54
CA LEU A 148 7.08 37.70 6.84
C LEU A 148 5.93 36.73 6.64
N ALA A 149 5.94 35.62 7.36
CA ALA A 149 4.84 34.68 7.45
C ALA A 149 4.77 34.06 8.84
N LEU A 150 3.66 34.29 9.55
CA LEU A 150 3.41 33.81 10.90
C LEU A 150 2.17 32.89 10.90
N ASP A 151 2.36 31.64 11.26
CA ASP A 151 1.29 30.65 11.46
C ASP A 151 0.97 30.40 12.93
N PHE A 152 1.67 31.10 13.82
CA PHE A 152 1.53 31.03 15.28
C PHE A 152 1.72 29.63 15.89
N SER A 153 2.13 28.64 15.12
CA SER A 153 2.46 27.30 15.61
C SER A 153 3.86 27.30 16.26
N GLY A 154 3.96 26.62 17.38
CA GLY A 154 5.18 26.53 18.16
C GLY A 154 5.36 27.68 19.17
N SER A 155 6.23 27.46 20.16
CA SER A 155 6.59 28.42 21.18
C SER A 155 8.11 28.44 21.31
N PRO A 156 8.79 29.55 20.97
CA PRO A 156 8.25 30.85 20.53
C PRO A 156 7.71 30.82 19.08
N VAL A 157 6.82 31.77 18.76
CA VAL A 157 6.35 32.03 17.40
C VAL A 157 7.52 32.41 16.50
N LYS A 158 7.59 31.85 15.29
CA LYS A 158 8.70 32.07 14.34
C LYS A 158 8.17 32.58 13.01
N ASP A 159 8.95 33.46 12.40
CA ASP A 159 8.81 33.81 10.98
C ASP A 159 9.21 32.61 10.12
N ARG A 160 8.30 32.11 9.28
CA ARG A 160 8.50 30.95 8.42
C ARG A 160 9.26 31.29 7.13
N THR A 161 9.46 32.58 6.84
CA THR A 161 10.23 33.00 5.68
C THR A 161 11.75 32.87 5.92
N ARG A 162 12.50 33.05 4.85
CA ARG A 162 13.99 33.09 4.91
C ARG A 162 14.56 34.25 5.74
N ASN A 163 13.73 35.26 6.02
CA ASN A 163 14.19 36.45 6.72
C ASN A 163 14.30 36.25 8.23
N ASN A 164 13.57 35.30 8.77
CA ASN A 164 13.57 34.94 10.19
C ASN A 164 13.46 36.17 11.10
N ASN A 165 12.48 37.06 10.81
CA ASN A 165 12.27 38.27 11.57
C ASN A 165 11.94 37.98 13.03
N SER A 166 12.41 38.82 13.93
CA SER A 166 12.18 38.68 15.36
C SER A 166 10.74 39.06 15.71
N VAL A 167 10.05 38.18 16.42
CA VAL A 167 8.65 38.32 16.80
C VAL A 167 8.50 38.12 18.30
N SER A 168 7.79 39.02 18.97
CA SER A 168 7.48 38.88 20.41
C SER A 168 6.47 37.72 20.64
N THR A 169 6.41 37.24 21.87
CA THR A 169 5.42 36.22 22.25
C THR A 169 4.07 36.87 22.59
N VAL A 170 3.00 36.17 22.25
CA VAL A 170 1.61 36.44 22.66
C VAL A 170 0.94 35.14 23.04
N PRO A 171 -0.13 35.15 23.84
CA PRO A 171 -0.94 33.96 24.06
C PRO A 171 -1.44 33.37 22.75
N THR A 172 -1.48 32.04 22.67
CA THR A 172 -2.01 31.33 21.51
C THR A 172 -3.24 30.51 21.91
N SER A 173 -4.10 30.25 20.95
CA SER A 173 -5.29 29.41 21.09
C SER A 173 -5.54 28.67 19.78
N ALA A 174 -6.52 27.75 19.75
CA ALA A 174 -6.91 27.06 18.52
C ALA A 174 -7.26 28.08 17.43
N GLY A 175 -6.55 27.99 16.31
CA GLY A 175 -6.58 28.94 15.21
C GLY A 175 -7.53 28.58 14.08
N PHE A 176 -7.35 29.30 13.00
CA PHE A 176 -7.99 29.00 11.73
C PHE A 176 -7.40 27.73 11.11
N ALA A 177 -6.06 27.58 11.22
CA ALA A 177 -5.32 26.40 10.82
C ALA A 177 -4.22 26.16 11.86
N GLY A 178 -4.39 25.24 12.80
CA GLY A 178 -3.44 25.04 13.88
C GLY A 178 -3.62 26.00 15.05
N GLN A 179 -2.65 26.88 15.29
CA GLN A 179 -2.65 27.87 16.38
C GLN A 179 -2.90 29.29 15.83
N SER A 180 -3.42 30.16 16.67
CA SER A 180 -3.59 31.60 16.37
C SER A 180 -3.14 32.45 17.54
N ALA A 181 -2.75 33.69 17.27
CA ALA A 181 -2.55 34.70 18.31
C ALA A 181 -3.89 35.12 18.93
N ALA A 182 -3.97 35.14 20.25
CA ALA A 182 -5.17 35.51 21.01
C ALA A 182 -4.97 36.87 21.68
N PHE A 183 -5.94 37.75 21.49
CA PHE A 183 -5.93 39.12 21.99
C PHE A 183 -7.18 39.37 22.84
N SER A 184 -6.98 39.89 24.07
CA SER A 184 -8.04 40.29 25.00
C SER A 184 -8.21 41.83 25.07
N GLY A 185 -7.50 42.54 24.19
CA GLY A 185 -7.44 44.00 24.21
C GLY A 185 -6.21 44.58 24.94
N LYS A 186 -5.44 43.74 25.61
CA LYS A 186 -4.22 44.13 26.35
C LYS A 186 -2.94 43.66 25.69
N GLU A 187 -3.00 42.55 24.99
CA GLU A 187 -1.88 41.93 24.32
C GLU A 187 -1.50 42.72 23.06
N VAL A 188 -0.19 42.72 22.76
CA VAL A 188 0.36 43.33 21.57
C VAL A 188 1.47 42.44 21.05
N LEU A 189 1.37 42.01 19.80
CA LEU A 189 2.45 41.35 19.08
C LEU A 189 3.35 42.40 18.42
N ARG A 190 4.63 42.33 18.69
CA ARG A 190 5.64 43.22 18.06
C ARG A 190 6.53 42.40 17.14
N ILE A 191 6.66 42.87 15.90
CA ILE A 191 7.58 42.35 14.92
C ILE A 191 8.66 43.40 14.77
N ALA A 192 9.87 43.09 15.19
CA ALA A 192 10.98 44.03 15.20
C ALA A 192 11.33 44.52 13.80
N GLY A 193 11.58 45.81 13.67
CA GLY A 193 11.99 46.40 12.40
C GLY A 193 13.28 45.77 11.88
N SER A 194 13.30 45.44 10.60
CA SER A 194 14.43 44.80 9.91
C SER A 194 14.61 45.35 8.49
N SER A 195 15.73 45.05 7.84
CA SER A 195 15.97 45.46 6.46
C SER A 195 14.97 44.80 5.48
N SER A 196 14.51 43.59 5.73
CA SER A 196 13.51 42.90 4.92
C SER A 196 12.13 43.55 5.02
N LEU A 197 11.80 44.11 6.18
CA LEU A 197 10.53 44.79 6.43
C LEU A 197 10.54 46.26 6.03
N ASN A 198 11.66 46.81 5.61
CA ASN A 198 11.72 48.19 5.12
C ASN A 198 11.10 48.25 3.71
N ILE A 199 9.86 48.76 3.66
CA ILE A 199 9.06 48.83 2.44
C ILE A 199 8.99 50.22 1.81
N GLY A 200 9.70 51.20 2.36
CA GLY A 200 9.61 52.58 1.94
C GLY A 200 9.66 52.78 0.43
N GLY A 201 8.62 53.38 -0.13
CA GLY A 201 8.50 53.68 -1.55
C GLY A 201 8.32 52.46 -2.46
N ARG A 202 8.14 51.26 -1.91
CA ARG A 202 7.88 50.01 -2.67
C ARG A 202 6.46 49.53 -2.48
N PRO A 203 5.90 48.80 -3.48
CA PRO A 203 4.60 48.13 -3.32
C PRO A 203 4.68 47.08 -2.23
N PHE A 204 3.56 46.81 -1.57
CA PHE A 204 3.46 45.79 -0.57
C PHE A 204 2.05 45.20 -0.46
N THR A 205 1.97 44.01 0.15
CA THR A 205 0.71 43.36 0.50
C THR A 205 0.78 42.86 1.93
N PHE A 206 -0.23 43.21 2.73
CA PHE A 206 -0.49 42.64 4.03
C PHE A 206 -1.71 41.72 3.95
N MET A 207 -1.69 40.56 4.60
CA MET A 207 -2.81 39.62 4.66
C MET A 207 -2.86 38.95 6.03
N ALA A 208 -4.04 38.74 6.55
CA ALA A 208 -4.25 37.96 7.79
C ALA A 208 -5.67 37.38 7.85
N TRP A 209 -5.79 36.26 8.55
CA TRP A 209 -7.08 35.76 9.02
C TRP A 209 -7.41 36.39 10.37
N VAL A 210 -8.62 36.91 10.51
CA VAL A 210 -9.08 37.65 11.68
C VAL A 210 -10.40 37.08 12.14
N LYS A 211 -10.51 36.79 13.43
CA LYS A 211 -11.76 36.42 14.12
C LYS A 211 -12.06 37.46 15.18
N PRO A 212 -12.79 38.54 14.85
CA PRO A 212 -13.08 39.59 15.80
C PRO A 212 -14.06 39.14 16.86
N GLY A 213 -13.91 39.65 18.09
CA GLY A 213 -14.91 39.56 19.12
C GLY A 213 -16.16 40.38 18.77
N ALA A 214 -17.18 40.33 19.64
CA ALA A 214 -18.47 40.99 19.39
C ALA A 214 -18.38 42.51 19.21
N ALA A 215 -17.45 43.18 19.89
CA ALA A 215 -17.30 44.63 19.85
C ALA A 215 -16.59 45.15 18.59
N GLY A 216 -15.74 44.31 17.99
CA GLY A 216 -15.07 44.56 16.69
C GLY A 216 -14.23 45.85 16.64
N ASN A 217 -13.58 46.27 17.71
CA ASN A 217 -12.75 47.47 17.77
C ASN A 217 -11.27 47.08 17.94
N GLY A 218 -10.37 48.03 17.65
CA GLY A 218 -8.93 47.88 17.83
C GLY A 218 -8.14 47.81 16.53
N SER A 219 -6.81 47.86 16.64
CA SER A 219 -5.90 47.79 15.50
C SER A 219 -5.56 46.33 15.19
N LEU A 220 -5.76 45.89 13.94
CA LEU A 220 -5.28 44.60 13.46
C LEU A 220 -3.79 44.62 13.24
N VAL A 221 -3.31 45.69 12.58
CA VAL A 221 -1.91 45.94 12.33
C VAL A 221 -1.66 47.43 12.25
N ASP A 222 -0.54 47.88 12.79
CA ASP A 222 -0.09 49.28 12.72
C ASP A 222 1.42 49.34 12.50
N ARG A 223 1.83 50.13 11.55
CA ARG A 223 3.20 50.57 11.38
C ARG A 223 3.18 52.07 11.37
N ALA A 224 3.60 52.65 12.47
CA ALA A 224 3.48 54.08 12.74
C ALA A 224 3.90 54.96 11.56
N GLY A 225 2.99 55.84 11.07
CA GLY A 225 3.17 56.75 9.95
C GLY A 225 3.28 56.11 8.58
N SER A 226 3.16 54.78 8.41
CA SER A 226 3.19 54.08 7.14
C SER A 226 1.81 53.57 6.74
N PHE A 227 1.38 52.55 7.41
CA PHE A 227 0.04 51.97 7.18
C PHE A 227 -0.54 51.38 8.46
N SER A 228 -1.84 51.32 8.52
CA SER A 228 -2.56 50.59 9.55
C SER A 228 -3.84 49.98 8.98
N ILE A 229 -4.35 48.94 9.66
CA ILE A 229 -5.70 48.41 9.46
C ILE A 229 -6.31 48.35 10.84
N SER A 230 -7.38 49.11 11.07
CA SER A 230 -8.16 49.12 12.32
C SER A 230 -9.59 48.70 12.05
N LEU A 231 -10.32 48.33 13.12
CA LEU A 231 -11.75 48.04 13.07
C LEU A 231 -12.52 49.19 13.69
N ALA A 232 -13.45 49.77 12.93
CA ALA A 232 -14.48 50.67 13.43
C ALA A 232 -15.81 49.89 13.55
N GLY A 233 -16.11 49.35 14.72
CA GLY A 233 -17.05 48.25 14.84
C GLY A 233 -16.45 47.04 14.09
N LEU A 234 -17.24 46.33 13.33
CA LEU A 234 -16.78 45.21 12.54
C LEU A 234 -16.28 45.60 11.13
N THR A 235 -16.20 46.90 10.83
CA THR A 235 -15.79 47.39 9.51
C THR A 235 -14.30 47.72 9.49
N PRO A 236 -13.49 47.07 8.65
CA PRO A 236 -12.08 47.41 8.49
C PRO A 236 -11.90 48.80 7.88
N VAL A 237 -10.94 49.55 8.42
CA VAL A 237 -10.47 50.82 7.85
C VAL A 237 -8.95 50.70 7.70
N ALA A 238 -8.47 50.74 6.46
CA ALA A 238 -7.05 50.86 6.21
C ALA A 238 -6.65 52.34 6.17
N THR A 239 -5.46 52.66 6.69
CA THR A 239 -4.85 53.97 6.53
C THR A 239 -3.50 53.80 5.89
N VAL A 240 -3.20 54.50 4.79
CA VAL A 240 -1.93 54.44 4.10
C VAL A 240 -1.45 55.86 3.86
N GLY A 241 -0.26 56.20 4.35
CA GLY A 241 0.29 57.56 4.20
C GLY A 241 -0.65 58.67 4.69
N GLY A 242 -1.50 58.40 5.71
CA GLY A 242 -2.49 59.33 6.25
C GLY A 242 -3.84 59.33 5.52
N VAL A 243 -3.99 58.63 4.41
CA VAL A 243 -5.27 58.48 3.67
C VAL A 243 -6.05 57.30 4.20
N GLN A 244 -7.27 57.54 4.61
CA GLN A 244 -8.16 56.49 5.07
C GLN A 244 -8.93 55.84 3.92
N ILE A 245 -9.04 54.51 3.97
CA ILE A 245 -9.70 53.66 2.98
C ILE A 245 -10.67 52.77 3.75
N PRO A 246 -11.92 53.18 3.93
CA PRO A 246 -12.93 52.39 4.64
C PRO A 246 -13.38 51.21 3.77
N SER A 247 -13.61 50.10 4.43
CA SER A 247 -14.21 48.91 3.77
C SER A 247 -15.72 49.16 3.55
N THR A 248 -16.21 48.69 2.41
CA THR A 248 -17.66 48.60 2.12
C THR A 248 -18.27 47.31 2.70
N ALA A 249 -17.45 46.39 3.19
CA ALA A 249 -17.86 45.11 3.75
C ALA A 249 -17.43 45.01 5.24
N ALA A 250 -18.36 44.66 6.11
CA ALA A 250 -18.08 44.37 7.51
C ALA A 250 -17.61 42.94 7.69
N LEU A 251 -16.76 42.70 8.70
CA LEU A 251 -16.38 41.37 9.15
C LEU A 251 -17.55 40.71 9.90
N LYS A 252 -17.60 39.40 9.87
CA LYS A 252 -18.52 38.61 10.64
C LYS A 252 -17.94 38.33 12.03
N ALA A 253 -18.62 38.82 13.09
CA ALA A 253 -18.20 38.60 14.48
C ALA A 253 -18.09 37.11 14.82
N SER A 254 -17.14 36.78 15.69
CA SER A 254 -16.85 35.39 16.14
C SER A 254 -16.64 34.37 15.03
N SER A 255 -16.32 34.84 13.84
CA SER A 255 -16.04 34.03 12.66
C SER A 255 -14.73 34.44 12.01
N TRP A 256 -14.04 33.52 11.37
CA TRP A 256 -12.84 33.82 10.63
C TRP A 256 -13.14 34.57 9.35
N ASN A 257 -12.46 35.67 9.14
CA ASN A 257 -12.52 36.53 7.95
C ASN A 257 -11.10 36.78 7.45
N HIS A 258 -10.90 36.74 6.16
CA HIS A 258 -9.62 37.13 5.53
C HIS A 258 -9.63 38.63 5.26
N VAL A 259 -8.59 39.34 5.70
CA VAL A 259 -8.38 40.77 5.46
C VAL A 259 -7.06 40.94 4.74
N ALA A 260 -7.06 41.71 3.64
CA ALA A 260 -5.84 42.02 2.94
C ALA A 260 -5.82 43.49 2.49
N LEU A 261 -4.62 44.10 2.54
CA LEU A 261 -4.33 45.43 2.01
C LEU A 261 -3.23 45.29 0.98
N VAL A 262 -3.49 45.72 -0.25
CA VAL A 262 -2.52 45.76 -1.36
C VAL A 262 -2.24 47.21 -1.68
N VAL A 263 -0.98 47.59 -1.61
CA VAL A 263 -0.54 48.95 -2.03
C VAL A 263 0.40 48.81 -3.21
N ARG A 264 0.02 49.45 -4.33
CA ARG A 264 0.67 49.33 -5.61
C ARG A 264 1.75 50.37 -5.80
N SER A 265 2.66 50.15 -6.74
CA SER A 265 3.73 51.08 -7.10
C SER A 265 3.22 52.43 -7.64
N ASP A 266 1.99 52.47 -8.21
CA ASP A 266 1.33 53.70 -8.69
C ASP A 266 0.59 54.48 -7.58
N GLY A 267 0.70 54.02 -6.32
CA GLY A 267 0.05 54.65 -5.16
C GLY A 267 -1.39 54.22 -4.92
N ARG A 268 -1.97 53.35 -5.76
CA ARG A 268 -3.28 52.78 -5.46
C ARG A 268 -3.19 51.81 -4.29
N ALA A 269 -4.11 51.96 -3.35
CA ALA A 269 -4.27 51.03 -2.24
C ALA A 269 -5.66 50.42 -2.27
N GLU A 270 -5.70 49.09 -2.18
CA GLU A 270 -6.94 48.29 -2.26
C GLU A 270 -7.08 47.42 -1.03
N LEU A 271 -8.24 47.51 -0.38
CA LEU A 271 -8.61 46.68 0.77
C LEU A 271 -9.52 45.55 0.31
N PHE A 272 -9.24 44.33 0.80
CA PHE A 272 -10.02 43.12 0.48
C PHE A 272 -10.57 42.51 1.76
N VAL A 273 -11.79 41.99 1.67
CA VAL A 273 -12.44 41.19 2.72
C VAL A 273 -12.88 39.86 2.10
N ASN A 274 -12.44 38.76 2.70
CA ASN A 274 -12.74 37.39 2.23
C ASN A 274 -12.40 37.15 0.74
N GLY A 275 -11.32 37.78 0.26
CA GLY A 275 -10.85 37.68 -1.11
C GLY A 275 -11.56 38.60 -2.12
N ALA A 276 -12.60 39.33 -1.71
CA ALA A 276 -13.30 40.27 -2.57
C ALA A 276 -12.83 41.72 -2.31
N PRO A 277 -12.71 42.57 -3.36
CA PRO A 277 -12.43 44.00 -3.17
C PRO A 277 -13.48 44.66 -2.29
N ALA A 278 -13.05 45.43 -1.28
CA ALA A 278 -13.91 46.03 -0.29
C ALA A 278 -13.63 47.51 -0.03
N GLY A 279 -12.64 48.08 -0.65
CA GLY A 279 -12.31 49.49 -0.57
C GLY A 279 -11.10 49.85 -1.42
N ALA A 280 -11.04 51.06 -1.92
CA ALA A 280 -9.90 51.54 -2.69
C ALA A 280 -9.62 53.02 -2.44
N GLY A 281 -8.34 53.43 -2.54
CA GLY A 281 -7.91 54.81 -2.44
C GLY A 281 -6.55 55.01 -3.13
N SER A 282 -6.05 56.25 -3.12
CA SER A 282 -4.74 56.57 -3.64
C SER A 282 -3.90 57.24 -2.55
N ALA A 283 -2.75 56.68 -2.24
CA ALA A 283 -1.86 57.15 -1.21
C ALA A 283 -0.39 56.82 -1.56
N ALA A 284 0.52 57.76 -1.29
CA ALA A 284 1.93 57.48 -1.37
C ALA A 284 2.42 56.80 -0.08
N LEU A 285 3.32 55.82 -0.20
CA LEU A 285 3.99 55.22 0.93
C LEU A 285 5.24 56.01 1.32
N PRO A 286 5.30 56.58 2.52
CA PRO A 286 6.51 57.16 3.03
C PRO A 286 7.52 56.08 3.39
N ALA A 287 8.82 56.38 3.21
CA ALA A 287 9.89 55.51 3.71
C ALA A 287 9.82 55.45 5.23
N GLN A 288 9.78 54.23 5.79
CA GLN A 288 9.66 54.05 7.24
C GLN A 288 10.53 52.96 7.79
N GLN A 289 10.96 53.17 9.00
CA GLN A 289 11.67 52.23 9.84
C GLN A 289 10.88 52.06 11.15
N GLY A 290 11.06 50.95 11.80
CA GLY A 290 10.41 50.66 13.07
C GLY A 290 9.61 49.38 13.08
N ASP A 291 9.09 49.05 14.23
CA ASP A 291 8.35 47.82 14.47
C ASP A 291 6.99 47.83 13.76
N ILE A 292 6.52 46.63 13.42
CA ILE A 292 5.10 46.38 13.08
C ILE A 292 4.43 45.92 14.35
N VAL A 293 3.32 46.55 14.69
CA VAL A 293 2.50 46.28 15.89
C VAL A 293 1.21 45.62 15.46
N VAL A 294 0.86 44.51 16.09
CA VAL A 294 -0.35 43.75 15.78
C VAL A 294 -1.20 43.58 17.01
N GLY A 295 -2.51 43.78 16.87
CA GLY A 295 -3.50 43.49 17.92
C GLY A 295 -3.68 44.53 19.00
N GLN A 296 -3.18 45.77 18.80
CA GLN A 296 -3.31 46.81 19.82
C GLN A 296 -4.77 47.21 20.07
N GLY A 297 -5.26 46.99 21.30
CA GLY A 297 -6.64 47.25 21.67
C GLY A 297 -7.65 46.31 20.99
N PHE A 298 -7.17 45.31 20.26
CA PHE A 298 -8.03 44.32 19.56
C PHE A 298 -8.46 43.22 20.52
N VAL A 299 -9.73 42.81 20.41
CA VAL A 299 -10.29 41.63 21.09
C VAL A 299 -10.67 40.59 20.03
N GLY A 300 -10.00 39.45 20.05
CA GLY A 300 -10.24 38.40 19.08
C GLY A 300 -9.01 37.56 18.84
N GLN A 301 -8.95 36.95 17.65
CA GLN A 301 -7.83 36.08 17.21
C GLN A 301 -7.32 36.52 15.84
N ILE A 302 -6.00 36.40 15.63
CA ILE A 302 -5.34 36.64 14.34
C ILE A 302 -4.50 35.42 13.99
N ASP A 303 -4.57 34.97 12.73
CA ASP A 303 -3.86 33.80 12.24
C ASP A 303 -3.35 34.05 10.82
N ASN A 304 -2.36 33.24 10.39
CA ASN A 304 -1.78 33.28 9.05
C ASN A 304 -1.43 34.71 8.57
N LEU A 305 -0.73 35.44 9.42
CA LEU A 305 -0.32 36.81 9.13
C LEU A 305 0.85 36.80 8.14
N ARG A 306 0.67 37.48 7.01
CA ARG A 306 1.67 37.56 5.94
C ARG A 306 1.92 39.00 5.53
N PHE A 307 3.17 39.26 5.15
CA PHE A 307 3.60 40.53 4.61
C PHE A 307 4.55 40.30 3.43
N ALA A 308 4.18 40.81 2.26
CA ALA A 308 4.95 40.71 1.05
C ALA A 308 5.42 42.09 0.55
N ALA A 309 6.68 42.20 0.16
CA ALA A 309 7.26 43.40 -0.48
C ALA A 309 6.95 43.40 -1.99
N ALA A 310 5.68 43.16 -2.34
CA ALA A 310 5.15 43.15 -3.69
C ALA A 310 3.63 43.45 -3.67
N ASP A 311 3.13 44.05 -4.74
CA ASP A 311 1.70 44.23 -4.98
C ASP A 311 1.08 42.93 -5.53
N ARG A 312 0.51 42.15 -4.68
CA ARG A 312 -0.18 40.91 -5.07
C ARG A 312 -1.44 41.24 -5.91
N SER A 313 -1.68 40.48 -6.97
CA SER A 313 -2.90 40.64 -7.76
C SER A 313 -4.16 40.29 -6.95
N ALA A 314 -5.32 40.80 -7.34
CA ALA A 314 -6.60 40.44 -6.74
C ALA A 314 -6.86 38.92 -6.81
N GLY A 315 -6.51 38.29 -7.93
CA GLY A 315 -6.57 36.83 -8.07
C GLY A 315 -5.70 36.07 -7.07
N TYR A 316 -4.50 36.62 -6.73
CA TYR A 316 -3.65 36.03 -5.70
C TYR A 316 -4.33 36.11 -4.32
N VAL A 317 -4.86 37.30 -3.94
CA VAL A 317 -5.56 37.49 -2.66
C VAL A 317 -6.78 36.58 -2.57
N GLN A 318 -7.51 36.43 -3.67
CA GLN A 318 -8.67 35.52 -3.76
C GLN A 318 -8.23 34.05 -3.61
N ALA A 319 -7.14 33.63 -4.29
CA ALA A 319 -6.63 32.27 -4.22
C ALA A 319 -6.18 31.91 -2.79
N VAL A 320 -5.46 32.82 -2.10
CA VAL A 320 -5.07 32.64 -0.69
C VAL A 320 -6.30 32.50 0.20
N ALA A 321 -7.26 33.40 0.10
CA ALA A 321 -8.47 33.35 0.91
C ALA A 321 -9.29 32.08 0.68
N ARG A 322 -9.28 31.50 -0.52
CA ARG A 322 -9.97 30.25 -0.85
C ARG A 322 -9.19 29.01 -0.44
N SER A 323 -7.88 29.00 -0.65
CA SER A 323 -6.99 27.92 -0.23
C SER A 323 -7.04 27.71 1.27
N ASP A 324 -6.78 28.76 2.00
CA ASP A 324 -6.70 28.67 3.46
C ASP A 324 -8.05 28.26 4.07
N ASN A 325 -9.16 28.64 3.46
CA ASN A 325 -10.50 28.28 3.92
C ASN A 325 -10.92 26.82 3.59
N GLY A 326 -10.14 26.09 2.81
CA GLY A 326 -10.45 24.72 2.39
C GLY A 326 -11.70 24.61 1.52
N ARG A 327 -12.18 25.73 0.96
CA ARG A 327 -13.41 25.77 0.14
C ARG A 327 -13.08 25.85 -1.35
N GLY A 328 -13.31 24.75 -2.04
CA GLY A 328 -13.37 24.70 -3.49
C GLY A 328 -12.04 24.65 -4.22
N LEU A 329 -10.94 25.18 -3.68
CA LEU A 329 -9.65 25.16 -4.39
C LEU A 329 -8.97 23.80 -4.29
N VAL A 330 -8.90 23.21 -3.10
CA VAL A 330 -8.22 21.94 -2.84
C VAL A 330 -9.24 20.82 -2.74
N THR A 331 -9.08 19.78 -3.56
CA THR A 331 -9.85 18.54 -3.48
C THR A 331 -8.91 17.35 -3.42
N PHE A 332 -9.29 16.33 -2.67
CA PHE A 332 -8.53 15.09 -2.55
C PHE A 332 -9.09 14.05 -3.52
N GLY A 333 -8.21 13.46 -4.32
CA GLY A 333 -8.52 12.39 -5.24
C GLY A 333 -8.23 11.01 -4.63
N ALA A 334 -8.02 10.03 -5.52
CA ALA A 334 -7.75 8.66 -5.14
C ALA A 334 -6.41 8.52 -4.40
N GLU A 335 -6.38 7.57 -3.50
CA GLU A 335 -5.16 7.05 -2.89
C GLU A 335 -4.65 5.91 -3.74
N GLN A 336 -3.37 5.86 -3.97
CA GLN A 336 -2.70 4.84 -4.76
C GLN A 336 -1.57 4.25 -3.94
N GLU A 337 -1.60 2.93 -3.78
CA GLU A 337 -0.48 2.18 -3.26
C GLU A 337 0.47 1.82 -4.41
N ARG A 338 1.76 1.80 -4.14
CA ARG A 338 2.77 1.40 -5.12
C ARG A 338 2.57 -0.07 -5.50
N SER A 339 2.08 -0.33 -6.71
CA SER A 339 1.98 -1.68 -7.25
C SER A 339 3.39 -2.22 -7.53
N GLY A 340 3.87 -3.14 -6.69
CA GLY A 340 5.14 -3.83 -6.96
C GLY A 340 5.92 -4.36 -5.77
N HIS A 341 5.59 -3.97 -4.58
CA HIS A 341 6.04 -4.69 -3.39
C HIS A 341 4.82 -5.41 -2.79
N PHE A 342 4.76 -6.71 -3.03
CA PHE A 342 4.02 -7.61 -2.13
C PHE A 342 4.64 -7.35 -0.75
N GLU A 343 4.01 -6.48 0.04
CA GLU A 343 4.59 -6.05 1.31
C GLU A 343 4.73 -7.26 2.23
N LEU A 344 5.92 -7.81 2.26
CA LEU A 344 6.34 -8.77 3.30
C LEU A 344 6.01 -8.23 4.71
N GLY A 345 5.86 -6.91 4.86
CA GLY A 345 5.46 -6.23 6.09
C GLY A 345 4.08 -6.67 6.61
N TYR A 346 3.06 -6.73 5.77
CA TYR A 346 1.74 -7.23 6.17
C TYR A 346 1.80 -8.71 6.55
N PHE A 347 2.55 -9.53 5.78
CA PHE A 347 2.75 -10.94 6.14
C PHE A 347 3.49 -11.09 7.47
N VAL A 348 4.47 -10.25 7.73
CA VAL A 348 5.20 -10.27 9.02
C VAL A 348 4.27 -9.87 10.17
N THR A 349 3.41 -8.89 9.98
CA THR A 349 2.41 -8.46 10.97
C THR A 349 1.38 -9.56 11.22
N VAL A 350 0.85 -10.18 10.16
CA VAL A 350 -0.07 -11.32 10.26
C VAL A 350 0.60 -12.51 10.95
N ILE A 351 1.84 -12.85 10.57
CA ILE A 351 2.60 -13.93 11.20
C ILE A 351 2.86 -13.68 12.70
N LYS A 352 3.12 -12.43 13.09
CA LYS A 352 3.32 -12.05 14.49
C LYS A 352 2.02 -12.13 15.32
N SER A 353 0.88 -11.95 14.70
CA SER A 353 -0.43 -11.98 15.35
C SER A 353 -1.04 -13.39 15.46
N VAL A 354 -0.41 -14.41 14.84
CA VAL A 354 -0.89 -15.80 14.91
C VAL A 354 -0.83 -16.33 16.33
N THR A 355 -1.96 -16.80 16.85
CA THR A 355 -2.07 -17.45 18.18
C THR A 355 -1.35 -18.80 18.22
N ILE A 356 -1.10 -19.31 19.42
CA ILE A 356 -0.42 -20.62 19.60
C ILE A 356 -1.20 -21.74 18.92
N GLU A 357 -2.53 -21.72 19.01
CA GLU A 357 -3.43 -22.70 18.38
C GLU A 357 -3.34 -22.62 16.86
N GLY A 358 -3.27 -21.41 16.28
CA GLY A 358 -3.05 -21.21 14.85
C GLY A 358 -1.72 -21.79 14.40
N TRP A 359 -0.65 -21.59 15.18
CA TRP A 359 0.66 -22.18 14.90
C TRP A 359 0.65 -23.70 14.92
N LEU A 360 -0.10 -24.31 15.85
CA LEU A 360 -0.24 -25.76 15.92
C LEU A 360 -0.88 -26.32 14.63
N VAL A 361 -1.95 -25.69 14.14
CA VAL A 361 -2.61 -26.09 12.88
C VAL A 361 -1.68 -25.93 11.69
N ILE A 362 -0.97 -24.79 11.59
CA ILE A 362 -0.01 -24.53 10.52
C ILE A 362 1.14 -25.55 10.55
N ALA A 363 1.63 -25.93 11.74
CA ALA A 363 2.67 -26.94 11.89
C ALA A 363 2.19 -28.33 11.43
N LEU A 364 0.97 -28.72 11.77
CA LEU A 364 0.37 -29.98 11.27
C LEU A 364 0.22 -29.98 9.74
N CYS A 365 -0.24 -28.88 9.16
CA CYS A 365 -0.26 -28.70 7.72
C CYS A 365 1.14 -28.83 7.12
N GLY A 366 2.15 -28.22 7.74
CA GLY A 366 3.54 -28.30 7.31
C GLY A 366 4.08 -29.75 7.31
N ILE A 367 3.77 -30.53 8.34
CA ILE A 367 4.12 -31.96 8.41
C ILE A 367 3.47 -32.74 7.26
N LEU A 368 2.17 -32.54 7.03
CA LEU A 368 1.46 -33.17 5.92
C LEU A 368 2.06 -32.80 4.56
N LEU A 369 2.42 -31.54 4.35
CA LEU A 369 3.06 -31.08 3.13
C LEU A 369 4.39 -31.80 2.88
N VAL A 370 5.25 -31.88 3.89
CA VAL A 370 6.54 -32.56 3.80
C VAL A 370 6.35 -34.05 3.47
N LEU A 371 5.40 -34.71 4.13
CA LEU A 371 5.08 -36.12 3.86
C LEU A 371 4.55 -36.32 2.43
N ALA A 372 3.64 -35.47 1.98
CA ALA A 372 3.09 -35.50 0.64
C ALA A 372 4.19 -35.32 -0.44
N ILE A 373 5.05 -34.30 -0.28
CA ILE A 373 6.17 -34.05 -1.21
C ILE A 373 7.12 -35.23 -1.23
N ARG A 374 7.49 -35.78 -0.06
CA ARG A 374 8.36 -36.94 0.03
C ARG A 374 7.79 -38.16 -0.75
N VAL A 375 6.50 -38.44 -0.55
CA VAL A 375 5.82 -39.54 -1.27
C VAL A 375 5.78 -39.27 -2.76
N MET A 376 5.46 -38.06 -3.18
CA MET A 376 5.47 -37.68 -4.60
C MET A 376 6.85 -37.90 -5.24
N ILE A 377 7.92 -37.39 -4.64
CA ILE A 377 9.29 -37.55 -5.17
C ILE A 377 9.65 -39.03 -5.28
N GLN A 378 9.39 -39.83 -4.24
CA GLN A 378 9.68 -41.27 -4.25
C GLN A 378 8.89 -42.00 -5.34
N LYS A 379 7.59 -41.74 -5.46
CA LYS A 379 6.75 -42.40 -6.46
C LYS A 379 7.08 -41.97 -7.89
N PHE A 380 7.32 -40.68 -8.14
CA PHE A 380 7.75 -40.23 -9.47
C PHE A 380 9.08 -40.86 -9.89
N GLY A 381 10.06 -40.93 -9.00
CA GLY A 381 11.34 -41.59 -9.26
C GLY A 381 11.18 -43.09 -9.58
N MET A 382 10.39 -43.79 -8.74
CA MET A 382 10.09 -45.21 -8.91
C MET A 382 9.37 -45.49 -10.26
N LEU A 383 8.29 -44.74 -10.55
CA LEU A 383 7.53 -44.92 -11.79
C LEU A 383 8.34 -44.60 -13.03
N LYS A 384 9.17 -43.55 -13.02
CA LYS A 384 10.06 -43.19 -14.12
C LYS A 384 11.07 -44.31 -14.40
N ARG A 385 11.62 -44.94 -13.35
CA ARG A 385 12.53 -46.05 -13.48
C ARG A 385 11.84 -47.29 -14.07
N ILE A 386 10.64 -47.64 -13.57
CA ILE A 386 9.83 -48.76 -14.07
C ILE A 386 9.50 -48.54 -15.56
N GLU A 387 9.01 -47.36 -15.94
CA GLU A 387 8.68 -47.03 -17.33
C GLU A 387 9.91 -47.17 -18.26
N ALA A 388 11.09 -46.71 -17.82
CA ALA A 388 12.33 -46.82 -18.57
C ALA A 388 12.78 -48.28 -18.73
N GLU A 389 12.80 -49.05 -17.63
CA GLU A 389 13.21 -50.45 -17.65
C GLU A 389 12.18 -51.34 -18.39
N ASN A 390 10.85 -51.05 -18.27
CA ASN A 390 9.82 -51.72 -19.07
C ASN A 390 10.05 -51.50 -20.58
N GLY A 391 10.34 -50.27 -21.02
CA GLY A 391 10.60 -49.98 -22.42
C GLY A 391 11.89 -50.64 -22.97
N GLN A 392 12.89 -50.83 -22.11
CA GLN A 392 14.10 -51.59 -22.49
C GLN A 392 13.78 -53.08 -22.62
N PHE A 393 13.09 -53.65 -21.65
CA PHE A 393 12.72 -55.05 -21.64
C PHE A 393 11.77 -55.40 -22.81
N GLU A 394 10.74 -54.58 -23.05
CA GLU A 394 9.80 -54.76 -24.16
C GLU A 394 10.47 -54.82 -25.52
N LYS A 395 11.45 -53.99 -25.78
CA LYS A 395 12.25 -54.02 -27.00
C LYS A 395 13.08 -55.29 -27.13
N ALA A 396 13.70 -55.73 -26.03
CA ALA A 396 14.44 -57.02 -26.02
C ALA A 396 13.51 -58.22 -26.26
N TYR A 397 12.34 -58.23 -25.61
CA TYR A 397 11.32 -59.26 -25.77
C TYR A 397 10.77 -59.34 -27.19
N ALA A 398 10.57 -58.21 -27.86
CA ALA A 398 10.11 -58.15 -29.25
C ALA A 398 11.15 -58.58 -30.26
N ALA A 399 12.45 -58.44 -29.95
CA ALA A 399 13.55 -58.81 -30.82
C ALA A 399 13.96 -60.31 -30.74
N GLU A 400 13.56 -61.02 -29.69
CA GLU A 400 13.97 -62.38 -29.43
C GLU A 400 12.95 -63.39 -29.97
N ALA A 401 13.43 -64.35 -30.73
CA ALA A 401 12.57 -65.38 -31.34
C ALA A 401 12.19 -66.51 -30.37
N GLN A 402 13.02 -66.81 -29.38
CA GLN A 402 12.82 -67.88 -28.39
C GLN A 402 12.59 -67.33 -27.01
N LEU A 403 11.60 -67.89 -26.26
CA LEU A 403 11.26 -67.42 -24.92
C LEU A 403 12.35 -67.68 -23.87
N ASP A 404 13.10 -68.75 -24.03
CA ASP A 404 14.20 -69.18 -23.15
C ASP A 404 15.59 -68.72 -23.61
N GLY A 405 15.66 -67.79 -24.57
CA GLY A 405 16.90 -67.25 -25.09
C GLY A 405 17.79 -66.62 -24.00
N ALA A 406 19.06 -66.97 -23.96
CA ALA A 406 20.02 -66.48 -22.96
C ALA A 406 20.11 -64.93 -22.94
N ALA A 407 19.95 -64.32 -24.12
CA ALA A 407 19.95 -62.83 -24.23
C ALA A 407 18.77 -62.20 -23.51
N LEU A 408 17.58 -62.77 -23.56
CA LEU A 408 16.40 -62.25 -22.90
C LEU A 408 16.48 -62.44 -21.38
N GLY A 409 17.03 -63.58 -20.91
CA GLY A 409 17.36 -63.80 -19.51
C GLY A 409 18.31 -62.74 -18.93
N GLU A 410 19.39 -62.44 -19.65
CA GLU A 410 20.37 -61.40 -19.28
C GLU A 410 19.73 -60.00 -19.23
N HIS A 411 18.82 -59.68 -20.17
CA HIS A 411 18.07 -58.42 -20.11
C HIS A 411 17.11 -58.34 -18.93
N ALA A 412 16.49 -59.47 -18.60
CA ALA A 412 15.60 -59.53 -17.43
C ALA A 412 16.37 -59.32 -16.11
N GLU A 413 17.61 -59.79 -15.99
CA GLU A 413 18.46 -59.53 -14.85
C GLU A 413 18.96 -58.07 -14.78
N LYS A 414 19.21 -57.43 -15.92
CA LYS A 414 19.63 -56.03 -16.03
C LYS A 414 18.50 -55.04 -15.76
N THR A 415 17.25 -55.46 -15.80
CA THR A 415 16.05 -54.61 -15.58
C THR A 415 15.23 -55.08 -14.37
N PRO A 416 15.78 -55.07 -13.14
CA PRO A 416 15.13 -55.63 -11.95
C PRO A 416 13.87 -54.86 -11.51
N SER A 417 13.77 -53.56 -11.88
CA SER A 417 12.58 -52.75 -11.57
C SER A 417 11.51 -52.88 -12.64
N SER A 418 11.77 -53.53 -13.75
CA SER A 418 10.77 -53.73 -14.80
C SER A 418 9.67 -54.70 -14.33
N THR A 419 8.41 -54.22 -14.36
CA THR A 419 7.25 -55.07 -14.07
C THR A 419 7.05 -56.13 -15.14
N LEU A 420 7.38 -55.86 -16.40
CA LEU A 420 7.32 -56.81 -17.53
C LEU A 420 8.36 -57.92 -17.38
N SER A 421 9.60 -57.58 -17.00
CA SER A 421 10.65 -58.54 -16.71
C SER A 421 10.29 -59.52 -15.60
N GLN A 422 9.64 -59.01 -14.51
CA GLN A 422 9.20 -59.84 -13.40
C GLN A 422 8.06 -60.83 -13.82
N LEU A 423 7.14 -60.37 -14.68
CA LEU A 423 6.07 -61.23 -15.21
C LEU A 423 6.68 -62.33 -16.09
N TYR A 424 7.66 -61.97 -16.97
CA TYR A 424 8.38 -62.91 -17.78
C TYR A 424 9.13 -63.96 -16.94
N GLN A 425 9.89 -63.52 -15.94
CA GLN A 425 10.61 -64.45 -15.03
C GLN A 425 9.65 -65.41 -14.30
N ALA A 426 8.48 -64.91 -13.87
CA ALA A 426 7.47 -65.75 -13.23
C ALA A 426 6.92 -66.81 -14.18
N GLY A 427 6.74 -66.45 -15.46
CA GLY A 427 6.32 -67.38 -16.54
C GLY A 427 7.37 -68.44 -16.82
N LEU A 428 8.63 -68.03 -17.03
CA LEU A 428 9.74 -68.98 -17.29
C LEU A 428 10.03 -69.91 -16.11
N LEU A 429 9.92 -69.43 -14.88
CA LEU A 429 10.08 -70.27 -13.69
C LEU A 429 9.05 -71.41 -13.68
N GLU A 430 7.85 -71.18 -14.11
CA GLU A 430 6.79 -72.22 -14.20
C GLU A 430 7.10 -73.21 -15.36
N VAL A 431 7.60 -72.72 -16.50
CA VAL A 431 8.07 -73.56 -17.61
C VAL A 431 9.22 -74.46 -17.14
N ALA A 432 10.23 -73.92 -16.46
CA ALA A 432 11.38 -74.67 -15.95
C ALA A 432 10.97 -75.73 -14.93
N ASN A 433 10.12 -75.39 -13.96
CA ASN A 433 9.64 -76.31 -12.95
C ASN A 433 8.90 -77.51 -13.56
N ARG A 434 8.15 -77.29 -14.66
CA ARG A 434 7.44 -78.36 -15.36
C ARG A 434 8.33 -79.22 -16.20
N SER A 435 9.32 -78.64 -16.86
CA SER A 435 10.34 -79.36 -17.61
C SER A 435 11.15 -80.29 -16.71
N GLN A 436 11.57 -79.83 -15.53
CA GLN A 436 12.26 -80.65 -14.52
C GLN A 436 11.38 -81.80 -13.99
N ALA A 437 10.06 -81.62 -13.93
CA ALA A 437 9.11 -82.68 -13.56
C ALA A 437 8.76 -83.66 -14.69
N GLY A 438 9.45 -83.60 -15.85
CA GLY A 438 9.18 -84.47 -17.00
C GLY A 438 7.86 -84.16 -17.75
N ARG A 439 7.28 -83.03 -17.49
CA ARG A 439 6.01 -82.55 -18.08
C ARG A 439 6.26 -81.40 -19.05
N ALA A 440 7.01 -81.67 -20.11
CA ALA A 440 7.49 -80.65 -21.05
C ALA A 440 6.39 -79.98 -21.90
N ARG A 441 5.14 -80.49 -21.85
CA ARG A 441 4.00 -79.93 -22.59
C ARG A 441 2.92 -79.37 -21.66
N PHE A 442 2.38 -78.21 -22.03
CA PHE A 442 1.30 -77.55 -21.30
C PHE A 442 -0.06 -78.04 -21.79
N THR A 443 -0.81 -78.71 -20.94
CA THR A 443 -2.23 -79.03 -21.17
C THR A 443 -3.09 -77.79 -20.86
N ALA A 444 -4.34 -77.73 -21.34
CA ALA A 444 -5.24 -76.63 -21.09
C ALA A 444 -5.36 -76.24 -19.57
N PRO A 445 -5.51 -77.19 -18.62
CA PRO A 445 -5.49 -76.89 -17.20
C PRO A 445 -4.15 -76.30 -16.71
N ALA A 446 -3.04 -76.67 -17.36
CA ALA A 446 -1.73 -76.14 -17.00
C ALA A 446 -1.54 -74.71 -17.46
N ILE A 447 -2.10 -74.32 -18.60
CA ILE A 447 -2.09 -72.95 -19.12
C ILE A 447 -2.95 -72.07 -18.21
N GLU A 448 -4.13 -72.55 -17.73
CA GLU A 448 -4.93 -71.80 -16.75
C GLU A 448 -4.20 -71.60 -15.42
N ALA A 449 -3.48 -72.59 -14.91
CA ALA A 449 -2.67 -72.46 -13.70
C ALA A 449 -1.53 -71.47 -13.89
N LEU A 450 -0.88 -71.45 -15.04
CA LEU A 450 0.16 -70.46 -15.43
C LEU A 450 -0.43 -69.05 -15.46
N LYS A 451 -1.62 -68.89 -16.10
CA LYS A 451 -2.32 -67.60 -16.17
C LYS A 451 -2.66 -67.09 -14.75
N ALA A 452 -3.22 -67.92 -13.91
CA ALA A 452 -3.54 -67.58 -12.53
C ALA A 452 -2.28 -67.10 -11.74
N ARG A 453 -1.13 -67.72 -11.97
CA ARG A 453 0.14 -67.35 -11.33
C ARG A 453 0.66 -65.98 -11.82
N ILE A 454 0.60 -65.74 -13.12
CA ILE A 454 0.99 -64.48 -13.74
C ILE A 454 0.04 -63.36 -13.27
N ASP A 455 -1.26 -63.63 -13.22
CA ASP A 455 -2.26 -62.67 -12.70
C ASP A 455 -2.03 -62.32 -11.21
N ALA A 456 -1.61 -63.30 -10.41
CA ALA A 456 -1.26 -63.07 -9.01
C ALA A 456 -0.03 -62.13 -8.88
N VAL A 457 1.00 -62.33 -9.74
CA VAL A 457 2.16 -61.45 -9.77
C VAL A 457 1.76 -60.04 -10.20
N SER A 458 0.98 -59.94 -11.29
CA SER A 458 0.45 -58.65 -11.79
C SER A 458 -0.36 -57.89 -10.73
N SER A 459 -1.21 -58.62 -9.98
CA SER A 459 -2.02 -58.06 -8.90
C SER A 459 -1.15 -57.54 -7.74
N ASN A 460 -0.12 -58.30 -7.35
CA ASN A 460 0.84 -57.86 -6.34
C ASN A 460 1.63 -56.63 -6.77
N GLN A 461 2.02 -56.53 -8.04
CA GLN A 461 2.65 -55.35 -8.62
C GLN A 461 1.71 -54.14 -8.55
N ALA A 462 0.45 -54.30 -8.96
CA ALA A 462 -0.55 -53.21 -8.89
C ALA A 462 -0.75 -52.70 -7.47
N TYR A 463 -0.76 -53.59 -6.49
CA TYR A 463 -0.82 -53.22 -5.07
C TYR A 463 0.43 -52.43 -4.63
N SER A 464 1.61 -52.94 -4.95
CA SER A 464 2.89 -52.30 -4.62
C SER A 464 3.03 -50.91 -5.27
N LEU A 465 2.58 -50.74 -6.51
CA LEU A 465 2.56 -49.43 -7.18
C LEU A 465 1.65 -48.45 -6.47
N SER A 466 0.53 -48.89 -5.91
CA SER A 466 -0.47 -48.08 -5.22
C SER A 466 -0.14 -47.82 -3.74
N ASP A 467 0.83 -48.53 -3.17
CA ASP A 467 1.23 -48.38 -1.77
C ASP A 467 1.61 -46.90 -1.46
N LYS A 468 1.33 -46.44 -0.22
CA LYS A 468 1.61 -45.06 0.28
C LYS A 468 0.80 -43.93 -0.40
N LEU A 469 -0.03 -44.19 -1.41
CA LEU A 469 -0.89 -43.16 -2.00
C LEU A 469 -1.92 -42.64 -1.00
N VAL A 470 -2.21 -43.40 0.03
CA VAL A 470 -3.09 -43.02 1.15
C VAL A 470 -2.61 -41.73 1.84
N ILE A 471 -1.28 -41.47 1.89
CA ILE A 471 -0.72 -40.24 2.46
C ILE A 471 -1.13 -39.01 1.62
N LEU A 472 -1.16 -39.16 0.29
CA LEU A 472 -1.58 -38.08 -0.60
C LEU A 472 -3.09 -37.83 -0.46
N THR A 473 -3.93 -38.88 -0.40
CA THR A 473 -5.37 -38.71 -0.20
C THR A 473 -5.69 -38.09 1.16
N LEU A 474 -4.95 -38.48 2.21
CA LEU A 474 -5.04 -37.84 3.53
C LEU A 474 -4.66 -36.36 3.48
N SER A 475 -3.62 -36.00 2.72
CA SER A 475 -3.19 -34.60 2.56
C SER A 475 -4.22 -33.77 1.78
N ILE A 476 -4.85 -34.36 0.74
CA ILE A 476 -5.88 -33.72 -0.08
C ILE A 476 -7.14 -33.40 0.75
N ALA A 477 -7.60 -34.34 1.56
CA ALA A 477 -8.79 -34.15 2.38
C ALA A 477 -8.47 -33.47 3.73
N GLY A 478 -7.40 -33.89 4.40
CA GLY A 478 -7.04 -33.42 5.74
C GLY A 478 -6.54 -31.99 5.78
N GLY A 479 -5.82 -31.56 4.73
CA GLY A 479 -5.30 -30.19 4.66
C GLY A 479 -6.40 -29.12 4.81
N PRO A 480 -7.43 -29.12 3.95
CA PRO A 480 -8.54 -28.17 4.06
C PRO A 480 -9.32 -28.29 5.38
N PHE A 481 -9.52 -29.49 5.92
CA PHE A 481 -10.21 -29.66 7.20
C PHE A 481 -9.40 -29.09 8.37
N LEU A 482 -8.10 -29.28 8.39
CA LEU A 482 -7.22 -28.65 9.39
C LEU A 482 -7.23 -27.13 9.23
N GLY A 483 -7.21 -26.63 7.99
CA GLY A 483 -7.32 -25.19 7.73
C GLY A 483 -8.64 -24.60 8.22
N LEU A 484 -9.76 -25.28 7.95
CA LEU A 484 -11.07 -24.89 8.44
C LEU A 484 -11.14 -24.91 9.97
N LEU A 485 -10.58 -25.94 10.62
CA LEU A 485 -10.47 -25.98 12.08
C LEU A 485 -9.73 -24.76 12.61
N GLY A 486 -8.63 -24.37 11.95
CA GLY A 486 -7.87 -23.18 12.30
C GLY A 486 -8.69 -21.90 12.23
N THR A 487 -9.54 -21.73 11.19
CA THR A 487 -10.43 -20.56 11.11
C THR A 487 -11.50 -20.57 12.19
N VAL A 488 -12.13 -21.69 12.46
CA VAL A 488 -13.17 -21.78 13.50
C VAL A 488 -12.59 -21.43 14.87
N VAL A 489 -11.46 -22.00 15.23
CA VAL A 489 -10.78 -21.73 16.52
C VAL A 489 -10.32 -20.28 16.59
N GLY A 490 -9.70 -19.75 15.54
CA GLY A 490 -9.19 -18.37 15.51
C GLY A 490 -10.30 -17.34 15.66
N VAL A 491 -11.42 -17.53 14.93
CA VAL A 491 -12.60 -16.64 15.05
C VAL A 491 -13.24 -16.76 16.43
N MET A 492 -13.34 -17.97 16.97
CA MET A 492 -13.88 -18.18 18.33
C MET A 492 -13.07 -17.45 19.40
N ILE A 493 -11.73 -17.51 19.34
CA ILE A 493 -10.83 -16.79 20.27
C ILE A 493 -11.02 -15.28 20.11
N THR A 494 -11.14 -14.79 18.88
CA THR A 494 -11.35 -13.37 18.60
C THR A 494 -12.64 -12.85 19.25
N PHE A 495 -13.75 -13.56 19.09
CA PHE A 495 -15.02 -13.20 19.73
C PHE A 495 -14.99 -13.33 21.25
N ALA A 496 -14.29 -14.33 21.79
CA ALA A 496 -14.11 -14.46 23.24
C ALA A 496 -13.34 -13.26 23.83
N ALA A 497 -12.30 -12.76 23.12
CA ALA A 497 -11.54 -11.59 23.52
C ALA A 497 -12.40 -10.32 23.49
N ILE A 498 -13.28 -10.13 22.49
CA ILE A 498 -14.22 -9.01 22.41
C ILE A 498 -15.20 -9.05 23.58
N ALA A 499 -15.77 -10.22 23.86
CA ALA A 499 -16.72 -10.39 24.98
C ALA A 499 -16.09 -10.06 26.33
N ALA A 500 -14.80 -10.37 26.52
CA ALA A 500 -14.05 -10.06 27.74
C ALA A 500 -13.73 -8.57 27.91
N GLN A 501 -13.56 -7.81 26.81
CA GLN A 501 -13.19 -6.38 26.84
C GLN A 501 -14.37 -5.42 26.82
N GLY A 502 -15.57 -5.88 26.47
CA GLY A 502 -16.80 -5.08 26.46
C GLY A 502 -16.91 -3.98 25.39
N ASN A 503 -15.85 -3.74 24.61
CA ASN A 503 -15.82 -2.75 23.53
C ASN A 503 -15.32 -3.39 22.22
N VAL A 504 -16.02 -3.10 21.11
CA VAL A 504 -15.65 -3.56 19.78
C VAL A 504 -14.60 -2.63 19.19
N ASN A 505 -13.34 -3.04 19.21
CA ASN A 505 -12.26 -2.33 18.53
C ASN A 505 -11.81 -3.17 17.30
N VAL A 506 -11.97 -2.60 16.10
CA VAL A 506 -11.59 -3.25 14.83
C VAL A 506 -10.11 -3.64 14.81
N ASN A 507 -9.23 -2.83 15.39
CA ASN A 507 -7.79 -3.09 15.46
C ASN A 507 -7.44 -4.30 16.35
N ALA A 508 -8.30 -4.67 17.29
CA ALA A 508 -8.13 -5.87 18.11
C ALA A 508 -8.66 -7.14 17.40
N ILE A 509 -9.59 -7.01 16.47
CA ILE A 509 -10.23 -8.11 15.74
C ILE A 509 -9.42 -8.54 14.53
N ALA A 510 -8.92 -7.59 13.76
CA ALA A 510 -8.27 -7.81 12.47
C ALA A 510 -7.10 -8.82 12.53
N PRO A 511 -6.17 -8.77 13.52
CA PRO A 511 -5.08 -9.74 13.60
C PRO A 511 -5.55 -11.18 13.82
N GLY A 512 -6.57 -11.39 14.67
CA GLY A 512 -7.09 -12.72 14.96
C GLY A 512 -7.80 -13.35 13.75
N VAL A 513 -8.57 -12.56 13.01
CA VAL A 513 -9.22 -13.01 11.77
C VAL A 513 -8.17 -13.30 10.69
N ALA A 514 -7.16 -12.44 10.53
CA ALA A 514 -6.08 -12.65 9.56
C ALA A 514 -5.28 -13.92 9.86
N ALA A 515 -4.98 -14.20 11.13
CA ALA A 515 -4.32 -15.42 11.58
C ALA A 515 -5.16 -16.68 11.27
N ALA A 516 -6.48 -16.61 11.48
CA ALA A 516 -7.41 -17.67 11.15
C ALA A 516 -7.40 -17.97 9.63
N LEU A 517 -7.46 -16.95 8.79
CA LEU A 517 -7.41 -17.09 7.32
C LEU A 517 -6.07 -17.67 6.85
N LEU A 518 -4.96 -17.32 7.51
CA LEU A 518 -3.64 -17.88 7.22
C LEU A 518 -3.59 -19.40 7.44
N ALA A 519 -4.25 -19.91 8.48
CA ALA A 519 -4.36 -21.35 8.72
C ALA A 519 -5.09 -22.08 7.58
N THR A 520 -6.14 -21.47 7.01
CA THR A 520 -6.85 -22.04 5.84
C THR A 520 -5.96 -22.00 4.59
N ALA A 521 -5.26 -20.91 4.37
CA ALA A 521 -4.30 -20.82 3.25
C ALA A 521 -3.20 -21.88 3.36
N ALA A 522 -2.71 -22.17 4.57
CA ALA A 522 -1.75 -23.25 4.81
C ALA A 522 -2.35 -24.63 4.49
N GLY A 523 -3.59 -24.88 4.86
CA GLY A 523 -4.31 -26.13 4.52
C GLY A 523 -4.47 -26.35 3.01
N LEU A 524 -4.83 -25.30 2.28
CA LEU A 524 -4.94 -25.34 0.81
C LEU A 524 -3.57 -25.52 0.13
N ALA A 525 -2.53 -24.90 0.66
CA ALA A 525 -1.16 -25.06 0.17
C ALA A 525 -0.63 -26.50 0.27
N VAL A 526 -1.20 -27.30 1.18
CA VAL A 526 -0.95 -28.75 1.26
C VAL A 526 -1.78 -29.52 0.24
N ALA A 527 -3.08 -29.24 0.17
CA ALA A 527 -4.02 -30.03 -0.60
C ALA A 527 -3.81 -29.90 -2.12
N ILE A 528 -3.51 -28.69 -2.61
CA ILE A 528 -3.40 -28.43 -4.04
C ILE A 528 -2.24 -29.20 -4.68
N PRO A 529 -0.98 -29.13 -4.20
CA PRO A 529 0.11 -29.92 -4.76
C PRO A 529 -0.10 -31.43 -4.62
N ALA A 530 -0.67 -31.87 -3.48
CA ALA A 530 -0.98 -33.28 -3.25
C ALA A 530 -2.01 -33.82 -4.26
N LEU A 531 -3.03 -33.02 -4.61
CA LEU A 531 -4.05 -33.39 -5.61
C LEU A 531 -3.45 -33.56 -7.01
N PHE A 532 -2.67 -32.57 -7.44
CA PHE A 532 -2.00 -32.66 -8.74
C PHE A 532 -1.02 -33.84 -8.80
N GLY A 533 -0.18 -34.00 -7.78
CA GLY A 533 0.75 -35.11 -7.68
C GLY A 533 0.05 -36.47 -7.68
N TYR A 534 -1.02 -36.63 -6.90
CA TYR A 534 -1.83 -37.85 -6.84
C TYR A 534 -2.41 -38.23 -8.22
N ASN A 535 -3.05 -37.28 -8.90
CA ASN A 535 -3.66 -37.54 -10.20
C ASN A 535 -2.63 -37.94 -11.27
N LEU A 536 -1.44 -37.30 -11.28
CA LEU A 536 -0.37 -37.66 -12.20
C LEU A 536 0.17 -39.05 -11.90
N ILE A 537 0.40 -39.40 -10.63
CA ILE A 537 0.90 -40.71 -10.20
C ILE A 537 -0.10 -41.81 -10.55
N VAL A 538 -1.37 -41.62 -10.20
CA VAL A 538 -2.45 -42.62 -10.48
C VAL A 538 -2.61 -42.86 -11.98
N THR A 539 -2.50 -41.82 -12.80
CA THR A 539 -2.56 -41.95 -14.27
C THR A 539 -1.40 -42.79 -14.81
N ARG A 540 -0.18 -42.59 -14.30
CA ARG A 540 0.98 -43.41 -14.67
C ARG A 540 0.84 -44.85 -14.22
N ILE A 541 0.38 -45.10 -12.98
CA ILE A 541 0.12 -46.43 -12.45
C ILE A 541 -0.91 -47.17 -13.32
N LYS A 542 -2.01 -46.49 -13.70
CA LYS A 542 -3.03 -47.10 -14.59
C LYS A 542 -2.41 -47.50 -15.93
N ARG A 543 -1.51 -46.69 -16.50
CA ARG A 543 -0.83 -47.00 -17.75
C ARG A 543 0.09 -48.22 -17.62
N ILE A 544 0.90 -48.29 -16.55
CA ILE A 544 1.75 -49.46 -16.28
C ILE A 544 0.94 -50.71 -16.08
N ASN A 545 -0.13 -50.64 -15.29
CA ASN A 545 -1.01 -51.81 -15.06
C ASN A 545 -1.70 -52.29 -16.36
N ALA A 546 -2.09 -51.38 -17.25
CA ALA A 546 -2.65 -51.77 -18.55
C ALA A 546 -1.57 -52.45 -19.43
N ALA A 547 -0.35 -51.91 -19.46
CA ALA A 547 0.77 -52.57 -20.17
C ALA A 547 1.12 -53.96 -19.59
N ASN A 548 1.15 -54.10 -18.26
CA ASN A 548 1.37 -55.38 -17.58
C ASN A 548 0.32 -56.44 -17.96
N ARG A 549 -0.96 -56.05 -17.99
CA ARG A 549 -2.05 -56.99 -18.39
C ARG A 549 -1.88 -57.41 -19.85
N SER A 550 -1.67 -56.47 -20.77
CA SER A 550 -1.48 -56.79 -22.19
C SER A 550 -0.27 -57.69 -22.40
N PHE A 551 0.82 -57.42 -21.69
CA PHE A 551 2.03 -58.23 -21.74
C PHE A 551 1.81 -59.63 -21.14
N ALA A 552 1.09 -59.75 -20.01
CA ALA A 552 0.76 -61.03 -19.38
C ALA A 552 -0.04 -61.95 -20.32
N ASP A 553 -1.08 -61.39 -20.97
CA ASP A 553 -1.86 -62.14 -21.96
C ASP A 553 -1.03 -62.60 -23.15
N ALA A 554 -0.16 -61.72 -23.70
CA ALA A 554 0.75 -62.04 -24.78
C ALA A 554 1.80 -63.10 -24.37
N LEU A 555 2.33 -63.03 -23.17
CA LEU A 555 3.28 -64.01 -22.62
C LEU A 555 2.65 -65.39 -22.48
N VAL A 556 1.44 -65.45 -21.92
CA VAL A 556 0.69 -66.73 -21.77
C VAL A 556 0.41 -67.34 -23.13
N ALA A 557 -0.04 -66.55 -24.12
CA ALA A 557 -0.28 -67.01 -25.48
C ALA A 557 1.00 -67.59 -26.13
N ARG A 558 2.12 -66.88 -26.01
CA ARG A 558 3.40 -67.30 -26.56
C ARG A 558 3.95 -68.57 -25.90
N ILE A 559 3.82 -68.70 -24.56
CA ILE A 559 4.16 -69.95 -23.85
C ILE A 559 3.23 -71.11 -24.32
N ALA A 560 1.96 -70.86 -24.54
CA ALA A 560 1.03 -71.87 -25.04
C ALA A 560 1.36 -72.30 -26.48
N GLU A 561 1.82 -71.39 -27.34
CA GLU A 561 2.27 -71.73 -28.69
C GLU A 561 3.59 -72.52 -28.70
N GLU A 562 4.57 -72.15 -27.87
CA GLU A 562 5.90 -72.75 -27.87
C GLU A 562 5.97 -74.09 -27.11
N TYR A 563 5.18 -74.23 -26.03
CA TYR A 563 5.20 -75.41 -25.14
C TYR A 563 3.84 -76.12 -25.04
N GLY A 564 2.82 -75.73 -25.78
CA GLY A 564 1.50 -76.35 -25.77
C GLY A 564 1.48 -77.77 -26.27
N ALA A 565 0.47 -78.54 -25.79
CA ALA A 565 0.33 -79.97 -26.14
C ALA A 565 -0.42 -80.16 -27.46
#